data_a61a913965ab885e6c9a3b3af446c0b5
#
_entry.id   a61a913965ab885e6c9a3b3af446c0b5
#
_cell.length_a   1.000
_cell.length_b   1.000
_cell.length_c   1.000
_cell.angle_alpha   90.00
_cell.angle_beta   90.00
_cell.angle_gamma   90.00
#
_symmetry.space_group_name_H-M   'P 1'
#
loop_
_entity.id
_entity.type
_entity.pdbx_description
1 polymer ?
#
loop_
_entity_poly.entity_id
_entity_poly.type
_entity_poly.pdbx_seq_one_letter_code
_entity_poly.pdbx_strand_id
1 'polypeptide(L)' 'MSFIVSVNYYNYKAGDNNRYRYEVSVAGQENAYALGQKVMDADNVLSVDIIDAMTGEVIESWEE' A
#
# COMPACT_ATOMS: atom_id res chain seq x y z
N MET A 1 -0.59 14.29 -11.10
CA MET A 1 0.03 12.97 -11.26
C MET A 1 -0.66 11.96 -10.38
N SER A 2 -0.86 10.79 -10.90
CA SER A 2 -1.49 9.71 -10.15
C SER A 2 -0.45 8.72 -9.65
N PHE A 3 -0.70 8.19 -8.46
CA PHE A 3 0.13 7.18 -7.84
C PHE A 3 -0.75 6.02 -7.40
N ILE A 4 -0.15 4.84 -7.32
CA ILE A 4 -0.84 3.65 -6.84
C ILE A 4 -0.25 3.30 -5.48
N VAL A 5 -1.11 3.19 -4.48
CA VAL A 5 -0.72 2.69 -3.16
C VAL A 5 -1.10 1.21 -3.14
N SER A 6 -0.09 0.35 -3.15
CA SER A 6 -0.25 -1.10 -3.17
C SER A 6 -0.02 -1.64 -1.77
N VAL A 7 -1.00 -2.35 -1.21
CA VAL A 7 -0.98 -2.79 0.17
C VAL A 7 -1.05 -4.32 0.23
N ASN A 8 -0.07 -4.92 0.90
CA ASN A 8 -0.05 -6.35 1.18
C ASN A 8 -0.44 -6.57 2.64
N TYR A 9 -1.39 -7.44 2.90
CA TYR A 9 -1.95 -7.60 4.24
C TYR A 9 -2.44 -9.03 4.49
N TYR A 10 -2.63 -9.35 5.78
CA TYR A 10 -3.32 -10.57 6.20
C TYR A 10 -4.79 -10.29 6.45
N ASN A 11 -5.65 -11.27 6.17
CA ASN A 11 -7.05 -11.18 6.54
C ASN A 11 -7.31 -12.06 7.77
N TYR A 12 -7.23 -11.45 8.94
CA TYR A 12 -7.43 -12.17 10.21
C TYR A 12 -8.85 -12.72 10.35
N LYS A 13 -9.84 -12.06 9.77
CA LYS A 13 -11.24 -12.48 9.88
C LYS A 13 -11.51 -13.76 9.11
N ALA A 14 -10.75 -14.05 8.08
CA ALA A 14 -10.88 -15.28 7.31
C ALA A 14 -10.28 -16.48 8.03
N GLY A 15 -9.54 -16.26 9.13
CA GLY A 15 -8.93 -17.33 9.89
C GLY A 15 -7.84 -18.07 9.13
N ASP A 16 -7.31 -17.48 8.07
CA ASP A 16 -6.26 -18.08 7.26
C ASP A 16 -4.97 -17.25 7.36
N ASN A 17 -3.85 -17.84 6.92
CA ASN A 17 -2.56 -17.18 6.86
C ASN A 17 -2.26 -16.66 5.46
N ASN A 18 -3.25 -16.57 4.61
CA ASN A 18 -3.07 -16.10 3.25
C ASN A 18 -2.83 -14.61 3.22
N ARG A 19 -1.98 -14.21 2.30
CA ARG A 19 -1.68 -12.81 2.06
C ARG A 19 -2.56 -12.31 0.94
N TYR A 20 -3.04 -11.09 1.11
CA TYR A 20 -3.88 -10.41 0.14
C TYR A 20 -3.24 -9.10 -0.26
N ARG A 21 -3.68 -8.58 -1.37
CA ARG A 21 -3.18 -7.31 -1.90
C ARG A 21 -4.33 -6.51 -2.46
N TYR A 22 -4.30 -5.20 -2.20
CA TYR A 22 -5.19 -4.28 -2.90
C TYR A 22 -4.41 -3.04 -3.33
N GLU A 23 -4.96 -2.31 -4.29
CA GLU A 23 -4.34 -1.12 -4.85
C GLU A 23 -5.35 0.01 -4.86
N VAL A 24 -4.88 1.21 -4.49
CA VAL A 24 -5.70 2.43 -4.46
C VAL A 24 -5.00 3.47 -5.31
N SER A 25 -5.73 4.09 -6.24
CA SER A 25 -5.21 5.18 -7.04
C SER A 25 -5.37 6.49 -6.28
N VAL A 26 -4.29 7.27 -6.17
CA VAL A 26 -4.25 8.50 -5.38
C VAL A 26 -3.63 9.60 -6.22
N ALA A 27 -4.25 10.78 -6.25
CA ALA A 27 -3.69 11.95 -6.90
C ALA A 27 -2.72 12.67 -5.96
N GLY A 28 -1.52 12.95 -6.45
CA GLY A 28 -0.51 13.70 -5.71
C GLY A 28 0.40 12.84 -4.85
N GLN A 29 1.70 13.10 -4.92
CA GLN A 29 2.72 12.33 -4.22
C GLN A 29 2.58 12.44 -2.70
N GLU A 30 2.31 13.64 -2.19
CA GLU A 30 2.13 13.85 -0.75
C GLU A 30 0.95 13.07 -0.20
N ASN A 31 -0.15 13.04 -0.97
CA ASN A 31 -1.33 12.28 -0.58
C ASN A 31 -1.07 10.77 -0.57
N ALA A 32 -0.31 10.30 -1.54
CA ALA A 32 0.06 8.88 -1.60
C ALA A 32 0.93 8.49 -0.42
N TYR A 33 1.92 9.32 -0.06
CA TYR A 33 2.79 9.06 1.09
C TYR A 33 2.01 9.08 2.40
N ALA A 34 1.12 10.05 2.57
CA ALA A 34 0.30 10.15 3.78
C ALA A 34 -0.58 8.92 3.94
N LEU A 35 -1.20 8.47 2.85
CA LEU A 35 -2.03 7.26 2.88
C LEU A 35 -1.19 6.02 3.19
N GLY A 36 -0.02 5.89 2.57
CA GLY A 36 0.87 4.75 2.81
C GLY A 36 1.30 4.65 4.25
N GLN A 37 1.69 5.75 4.86
CA GLN A 37 2.09 5.78 6.27
C GLN A 37 0.93 5.44 7.19
N LYS A 38 -0.26 5.95 6.90
CA LYS A 38 -1.46 5.67 7.68
C LYS A 38 -1.85 4.19 7.62
N VAL A 39 -1.78 3.61 6.44
CA VAL A 39 -2.12 2.20 6.25
C VAL A 39 -1.12 1.29 6.97
N MET A 40 0.16 1.66 7.00
CA MET A 40 1.19 0.88 7.72
C MET A 40 0.96 0.79 9.22
N ASP A 41 0.17 1.70 9.79
CA ASP A 41 -0.16 1.64 11.22
C ASP A 41 -1.13 0.51 11.57
N ALA A 42 -1.77 -0.10 10.57
CA ALA A 42 -2.68 -1.22 10.81
C ALA A 42 -1.89 -2.49 11.13
N ASP A 43 -2.35 -3.26 12.12
CA ASP A 43 -1.66 -4.44 12.63
C ASP A 43 -1.49 -5.54 11.59
N ASN A 44 -2.42 -5.62 10.64
CA ASN A 44 -2.43 -6.71 9.66
C ASN A 44 -1.77 -6.35 8.34
N VAL A 45 -1.14 -5.20 8.22
CA VAL A 45 -0.45 -4.78 7.00
C VAL A 45 1.01 -5.22 7.05
N LEU A 46 1.45 -5.89 5.99
CA LEU A 46 2.81 -6.39 5.86
C LEU A 46 3.73 -5.39 5.18
N SER A 47 3.27 -4.80 4.10
CA SER A 47 4.06 -3.85 3.33
C SER A 47 3.16 -2.94 2.51
N VAL A 48 3.71 -1.77 2.18
CA VAL A 48 3.04 -0.80 1.32
C VAL A 48 4.05 -0.28 0.32
N ASP A 49 3.68 -0.26 -0.95
CA ASP A 49 4.49 0.33 -2.02
C ASP A 49 3.74 1.51 -2.63
N ILE A 50 4.48 2.57 -2.91
CA ILE A 50 3.97 3.70 -3.68
C ILE A 50 4.55 3.58 -5.08
N ILE A 51 3.68 3.49 -6.07
CA ILE A 51 4.05 3.26 -7.46
C ILE A 51 3.63 4.46 -8.30
N ASP A 52 4.56 4.95 -9.13
CA ASP A 52 4.22 5.97 -10.13
C ASP A 52 3.35 5.32 -11.20
N ALA A 53 2.10 5.76 -11.32
CA ALA A 53 1.14 5.15 -12.25
C ALA A 53 1.54 5.32 -13.72
N MET A 54 2.35 6.34 -14.03
CA MET A 54 2.78 6.60 -15.41
C MET A 54 3.91 5.67 -15.84
N THR A 55 4.86 5.39 -14.95
CA THR A 55 6.07 4.62 -15.28
C THR A 55 6.04 3.18 -14.74
N GLY A 56 5.21 2.92 -13.72
CA GLY A 56 5.21 1.65 -13.02
C GLY A 56 6.35 1.50 -12.02
N GLU A 57 7.13 2.55 -11.79
CA GLU A 57 8.28 2.52 -10.89
C GLU A 57 7.82 2.66 -9.44
N VAL A 58 8.39 1.84 -8.56
CA VAL A 58 8.18 1.96 -7.11
C VAL A 58 9.05 3.10 -6.60
N ILE A 59 8.42 4.14 -6.05
CA ILE A 59 9.14 5.35 -5.60
C ILE A 59 9.33 5.38 -4.09
N GLU A 60 8.56 4.58 -3.35
CA GLU A 60 8.70 4.46 -1.90
C GLU A 60 8.11 3.13 -1.45
N SER A 61 8.66 2.57 -0.37
CA SER A 61 8.24 1.27 0.13
C SER A 61 8.43 1.21 1.64
N TRP A 62 7.45 0.63 2.34
CA TRP A 62 7.53 0.36 3.77
C TRP A 62 7.27 -1.12 4.01
N GLU A 63 8.02 -1.71 4.92
CA GLU A 63 7.84 -3.10 5.33
C GLU A 63 7.77 -3.18 6.85
N GLU A 64 7.00 -4.15 7.32
CA GLU A 64 6.93 -4.46 8.75
C GLU A 64 8.24 -5.08 9.25
#